data_a8c99b2476c12efcad0865564a67e23a
#
_entry.id   a8c99b2476c12efcad0865564a67e23a
#
_cell.length_a   1.000
_cell.length_b   1.000
_cell.length_c   1.000
_cell.angle_alpha   90.00
_cell.angle_beta   90.00
_cell.angle_gamma   90.00
#
_symmetry.space_group_name_H-M   'P 1'
#
loop_
_entity.id
_entity.type
_entity.pdbx_description
1 polymer ?
#
loop_
_entity_poly.entity_id
_entity_poly.type
_entity_poly.pdbx_seq_one_letter_code
_entity_poly.pdbx_strand_id
1 'polypeptide(L)'
;LLASAACPATAQELDWAPVPYHYVAQGENLRDVLINFGANYDSPVIVSDKVNDQVSGRFDLPTPQAFLQQMTALYNLIWYYDGAVLYVFKSTEMQSRLIKLEQVTESDLQEALQAAGVWEPTFGWRSGGDGRLVYVSGPARYLELVEQTAQALEQQSTLRSEKTGDVSVEIFP
;
A
#
# COMPACT_ATOMS: atom_id res chain seq x y z
N LEU A 1 -24.98 27.66 1.07
CA LEU A 1 -23.58 27.35 1.36
C LEU A 1 -23.52 25.91 1.85
N LEU A 2 -23.32 24.95 0.94
CA LEU A 2 -23.08 23.54 1.24
C LEU A 2 -21.56 23.37 1.35
N ALA A 3 -21.06 23.20 2.56
CA ALA A 3 -19.68 22.81 2.78
C ALA A 3 -19.53 21.33 2.40
N SER A 4 -18.84 21.06 1.29
CA SER A 4 -18.39 19.73 0.92
C SER A 4 -17.29 19.34 1.89
N ALA A 5 -17.57 18.46 2.83
CA ALA A 5 -16.58 17.83 3.67
C ALA A 5 -15.83 16.83 2.79
N ALA A 6 -14.60 17.19 2.39
CA ALA A 6 -13.65 16.23 1.84
C ALA A 6 -13.34 15.21 2.94
N CYS A 7 -13.83 13.97 2.80
CA CYS A 7 -13.31 12.86 3.57
C CYS A 7 -11.83 12.72 3.28
N PRO A 8 -10.93 12.73 4.28
CA PRO A 8 -9.55 12.33 4.06
C PRO A 8 -9.57 10.88 3.60
N ALA A 9 -8.91 10.58 2.47
CA ALA A 9 -8.62 9.21 2.09
C ALA A 9 -7.70 8.63 3.17
N THR A 10 -8.29 7.87 4.08
CA THR A 10 -7.54 7.17 5.13
C THR A 10 -6.81 5.99 4.49
N ALA A 11 -5.51 5.90 4.74
CA ALA A 11 -4.78 4.63 4.65
C ALA A 11 -5.65 3.54 5.26
N GLN A 12 -5.65 2.34 4.68
CA GLN A 12 -6.48 1.26 5.17
C GLN A 12 -6.09 0.96 6.61
N GLU A 13 -6.92 1.37 7.57
CA GLU A 13 -6.65 1.18 8.98
C GLU A 13 -6.74 -0.31 9.32
N LEU A 14 -5.74 -0.79 10.04
CA LEU A 14 -5.78 -2.11 10.65
C LEU A 14 -6.88 -2.10 11.73
N ASP A 15 -7.94 -2.86 11.51
CA ASP A 15 -9.12 -2.92 12.40
C ASP A 15 -8.84 -3.82 13.61
N TRP A 16 -7.84 -3.44 14.41
CA TRP A 16 -7.54 -4.14 15.65
C TRP A 16 -8.24 -3.48 16.83
N ALA A 17 -8.82 -4.31 17.70
CA ALA A 17 -9.45 -3.82 18.91
C ALA A 17 -8.50 -2.94 19.74
N PRO A 18 -8.91 -1.75 20.19
CA PRO A 18 -8.06 -0.84 20.95
C PRO A 18 -7.94 -1.30 22.41
N VAL A 19 -7.30 -2.43 22.61
CA VAL A 19 -7.04 -3.02 23.95
C VAL A 19 -5.57 -2.87 24.32
N PRO A 20 -5.23 -2.76 25.63
CA PRO A 20 -3.84 -2.73 26.04
C PRO A 20 -3.05 -3.93 25.56
N TYR A 21 -1.86 -3.69 25.04
CA TYR A 21 -0.94 -4.71 24.56
C TYR A 21 0.31 -4.77 25.45
N HIS A 22 0.53 -5.95 26.01
CA HIS A 22 1.67 -6.21 26.90
C HIS A 22 2.56 -7.27 26.27
N TYR A 23 3.84 -6.97 26.11
CA TYR A 23 4.81 -7.89 25.55
C TYR A 23 6.14 -7.82 26.28
N VAL A 24 6.78 -8.96 26.53
CA VAL A 24 8.12 -9.03 27.13
C VAL A 24 9.00 -9.85 26.19
N ALA A 25 10.01 -9.22 25.63
CA ALA A 25 11.01 -9.83 24.76
C ALA A 25 12.32 -10.05 25.51
N GLN A 26 12.97 -11.19 25.30
CA GLN A 26 14.25 -11.56 25.93
C GLN A 26 15.25 -12.00 24.84
N GLY A 27 15.69 -11.05 24.00
CA GLY A 27 16.61 -11.33 22.91
C GLY A 27 15.96 -12.11 21.75
N GLU A 28 14.69 -11.86 21.51
CA GLU A 28 13.95 -12.50 20.41
C GLU A 28 14.24 -11.83 19.08
N ASN A 29 14.15 -12.60 18.00
CA ASN A 29 14.27 -12.03 16.65
C ASN A 29 13.03 -11.16 16.36
N LEU A 30 13.25 -9.93 15.91
CA LEU A 30 12.16 -8.98 15.62
C LEU A 30 11.17 -9.53 14.57
N ARG A 31 11.67 -10.30 13.61
CA ARG A 31 10.81 -10.95 12.61
C ARG A 31 9.80 -11.88 13.28
N ASP A 32 10.26 -12.72 14.21
CA ASP A 32 9.40 -13.69 14.93
C ASP A 32 8.41 -12.95 15.82
N VAL A 33 8.86 -11.87 16.48
CA VAL A 33 8.00 -11.00 17.28
C VAL A 33 6.87 -10.41 16.46
N LEU A 34 7.15 -9.89 15.25
CA LEU A 34 6.14 -9.30 14.36
C LEU A 34 5.18 -10.35 13.77
N ILE A 35 5.69 -11.53 13.42
CA ILE A 35 4.85 -12.64 12.92
C ILE A 35 3.90 -13.11 14.03
N ASN A 36 4.40 -13.33 15.24
CA ASN A 36 3.59 -13.73 16.39
C ASN A 36 2.59 -12.65 16.78
N PHE A 37 3.00 -11.38 16.69
CA PHE A 37 2.11 -10.24 16.89
C PHE A 37 0.93 -10.28 15.91
N GLY A 38 1.16 -10.44 14.63
CA GLY A 38 0.10 -10.53 13.64
C GLY A 38 -0.83 -11.73 13.87
N ALA A 39 -0.28 -12.87 14.27
CA ALA A 39 -1.06 -14.07 14.57
C ALA A 39 -2.04 -13.86 15.74
N ASN A 40 -1.72 -13.00 16.71
CA ASN A 40 -2.62 -12.67 17.82
C ASN A 40 -3.84 -11.84 17.40
N TYR A 41 -3.82 -11.27 16.19
CA TYR A 41 -4.88 -10.41 15.64
C TYR A 41 -5.46 -10.93 14.33
N ASP A 42 -5.29 -12.21 14.03
CA ASP A 42 -5.74 -12.84 12.78
C ASP A 42 -5.28 -12.08 11.52
N SER A 43 -4.16 -11.37 11.63
CA SER A 43 -3.57 -10.55 10.57
C SER A 43 -2.27 -11.20 10.10
N PRO A 44 -2.25 -11.86 8.94
CA PRO A 44 -1.02 -12.42 8.39
C PRO A 44 0.05 -11.33 8.24
N VAL A 45 1.27 -11.58 8.71
CA VAL A 45 2.39 -10.66 8.60
C VAL A 45 3.51 -11.30 7.79
N ILE A 46 3.95 -10.60 6.76
CA ILE A 46 5.14 -10.95 5.99
C ILE A 46 6.24 -9.94 6.30
N VAL A 47 7.32 -10.42 6.85
CA VAL A 47 8.47 -9.60 7.27
C VAL A 47 9.64 -9.86 6.34
N SER A 48 10.25 -8.81 5.83
CA SER A 48 11.44 -8.89 4.96
C SER A 48 12.61 -9.59 5.66
N ASP A 49 13.41 -10.34 4.89
CA ASP A 49 14.61 -11.02 5.37
C ASP A 49 15.68 -10.05 5.92
N LYS A 50 15.59 -8.77 5.59
CA LYS A 50 16.49 -7.73 6.12
C LYS A 50 16.13 -7.28 7.54
N VAL A 51 14.96 -7.66 8.03
CA VAL A 51 14.53 -7.42 9.42
C VAL A 51 15.04 -8.58 10.27
N ASN A 52 16.23 -8.41 10.83
CA ASN A 52 16.93 -9.43 11.63
C ASN A 52 17.44 -8.90 12.97
N ASP A 53 16.87 -7.78 13.44
CA ASP A 53 17.22 -7.18 14.71
C ASP A 53 16.80 -8.04 15.90
N GLN A 54 17.42 -7.81 17.05
CA GLN A 54 17.07 -8.45 18.32
C GLN A 54 16.21 -7.51 19.14
N VAL A 55 15.13 -8.04 19.71
CA VAL A 55 14.23 -7.31 20.60
C VAL A 55 14.44 -7.76 22.02
N SER A 56 14.66 -6.81 22.93
CA SER A 56 14.70 -7.05 24.37
C SER A 56 14.00 -5.90 25.08
N GLY A 57 13.22 -6.22 26.09
CA GLY A 57 12.54 -5.23 26.91
C GLY A 57 11.10 -5.59 27.22
N ARG A 58 10.49 -4.72 28.00
CA ARG A 58 9.08 -4.79 28.34
C ARG A 58 8.33 -3.67 27.63
N PHE A 59 7.26 -4.04 26.95
CA PHE A 59 6.41 -3.15 26.17
C PHE A 59 5.00 -3.19 26.77
N ASP A 60 4.60 -2.09 27.38
CA ASP A 60 3.27 -1.91 27.97
C ASP A 60 2.60 -0.76 27.22
N LEU A 61 1.79 -1.06 26.22
CA LEU A 61 1.24 -0.09 25.27
C LEU A 61 -0.29 -0.08 25.29
N PRO A 62 -0.92 1.08 25.01
CA PRO A 62 -2.35 1.22 25.09
C PRO A 62 -3.11 0.44 24.01
N THR A 63 -2.46 0.18 22.87
CA THR A 63 -3.09 -0.51 21.75
C THR A 63 -2.09 -1.34 20.96
N PRO A 64 -2.54 -2.35 20.17
CA PRO A 64 -1.68 -3.07 19.24
C PRO A 64 -1.04 -2.17 18.18
N GLN A 65 -1.77 -1.18 17.70
CA GLN A 65 -1.25 -0.19 16.74
C GLN A 65 -0.07 0.58 17.35
N ALA A 66 -0.17 0.97 18.62
CA ALA A 66 0.93 1.64 19.31
C ALA A 66 2.17 0.75 19.41
N PHE A 67 1.99 -0.56 19.60
CA PHE A 67 3.11 -1.51 19.58
C PHE A 67 3.76 -1.57 18.20
N LEU A 68 2.98 -1.71 17.12
CA LEU A 68 3.51 -1.71 15.76
C LEU A 68 4.25 -0.40 15.47
N GLN A 69 3.68 0.75 15.82
CA GLN A 69 4.31 2.07 15.65
C GLN A 69 5.62 2.18 16.42
N GLN A 70 5.67 1.66 17.65
CA GLN A 70 6.90 1.67 18.44
C GLN A 70 7.98 0.78 17.83
N MET A 71 7.64 -0.42 17.34
CA MET A 71 8.58 -1.30 16.66
C MET A 71 9.10 -0.65 15.38
N THR A 72 8.24 -0.03 14.59
CA THR A 72 8.65 0.66 13.35
C THR A 72 9.60 1.83 13.65
N ALA A 73 9.35 2.61 14.68
CA ALA A 73 10.22 3.71 15.08
C ALA A 73 11.57 3.24 15.62
N LEU A 74 11.59 2.23 16.51
CA LEU A 74 12.81 1.73 17.14
C LEU A 74 13.76 1.05 16.15
N TYR A 75 13.22 0.32 15.18
CA TYR A 75 14.00 -0.51 14.27
C TYR A 75 14.06 0.03 12.84
N ASN A 76 13.61 1.27 12.64
CA ASN A 76 13.60 1.95 11.34
C ASN A 76 12.90 1.10 10.26
N LEU A 77 11.67 0.69 10.58
CA LEU A 77 10.83 -0.10 9.68
C LEU A 77 9.80 0.79 8.98
N ILE A 78 9.28 0.27 7.91
CA ILE A 78 8.04 0.71 7.27
C ILE A 78 7.12 -0.48 7.15
N TRP A 79 5.85 -0.24 7.09
CA TRP A 79 4.87 -1.29 6.83
C TRP A 79 3.84 -0.85 5.79
N TYR A 80 3.23 -1.83 5.17
CA TYR A 80 2.18 -1.65 4.18
C TYR A 80 1.15 -2.76 4.35
N TYR A 81 -0.13 -2.42 4.38
CA TYR A 81 -1.23 -3.36 4.45
C TYR A 81 -2.00 -3.35 3.12
N ASP A 82 -2.13 -4.50 2.46
CA ASP A 82 -2.79 -4.62 1.15
C ASP A 82 -4.28 -5.00 1.23
N GLY A 83 -4.84 -4.93 2.45
CA GLY A 83 -6.22 -5.35 2.72
C GLY A 83 -6.34 -6.79 3.24
N ALA A 84 -5.30 -7.58 3.16
CA ALA A 84 -5.26 -8.97 3.61
C ALA A 84 -4.00 -9.30 4.42
N VAL A 85 -2.86 -8.75 4.05
CA VAL A 85 -1.54 -9.06 4.61
C VAL A 85 -0.82 -7.79 5.01
N LEU A 86 -0.23 -7.78 6.19
CA LEU A 86 0.67 -6.73 6.66
C LEU A 86 2.11 -7.06 6.26
N TYR A 87 2.69 -6.25 5.41
CA TYR A 87 4.08 -6.36 4.98
C TYR A 87 4.96 -5.42 5.79
N VAL A 88 6.08 -5.91 6.33
CA VAL A 88 7.03 -5.11 7.11
C VAL A 88 8.42 -5.19 6.50
N PHE A 89 9.04 -4.03 6.31
CA PHE A 89 10.33 -3.86 5.64
C PHE A 89 11.25 -2.96 6.47
N LYS A 90 12.55 -2.98 6.16
CA LYS A 90 13.44 -1.88 6.55
C LYS A 90 13.16 -0.65 5.70
N SER A 91 13.26 0.54 6.25
CA SER A 91 13.10 1.80 5.50
C SER A 91 14.11 1.92 4.33
N THR A 92 15.27 1.25 4.45
CA THR A 92 16.29 1.17 3.39
C THR A 92 15.86 0.33 2.19
N GLU A 93 14.73 -0.38 2.26
CA GLU A 93 14.17 -1.17 1.15
C GLU A 93 13.20 -0.38 0.27
N MET A 94 12.97 0.89 0.61
CA MET A 94 12.21 1.80 -0.24
C MET A 94 12.87 1.93 -1.61
N GLN A 95 12.08 1.77 -2.64
CA GLN A 95 12.47 1.91 -4.04
C GLN A 95 11.64 2.98 -4.72
N SER A 96 12.05 3.36 -5.91
CA SER A 96 11.28 4.30 -6.73
C SER A 96 11.17 3.77 -8.15
N ARG A 97 10.03 3.97 -8.78
CA ARG A 97 9.76 3.60 -10.17
C ARG A 97 9.10 4.73 -10.92
N LEU A 98 9.39 4.82 -12.20
CA LEU A 98 8.71 5.69 -13.13
C LEU A 98 7.77 4.83 -13.99
N ILE A 99 6.47 5.12 -13.90
CA ILE A 99 5.42 4.42 -14.64
C ILE A 99 4.97 5.35 -15.78
N LYS A 100 5.04 4.84 -17.00
CA LYS A 100 4.53 5.53 -18.18
C LYS A 100 3.10 5.05 -18.47
N LEU A 101 2.18 5.98 -18.62
CA LEU A 101 0.79 5.74 -18.99
C LEU A 101 0.57 6.19 -20.45
N GLU A 102 -0.16 5.41 -21.24
CA GLU A 102 -0.39 5.69 -22.65
C GLU A 102 -1.85 6.04 -22.96
N GLN A 103 -2.78 5.24 -22.45
CA GLN A 103 -4.22 5.38 -22.68
C GLN A 103 -4.97 5.94 -21.48
N VAL A 104 -4.41 5.80 -20.28
CA VAL A 104 -5.00 6.26 -19.02
C VAL A 104 -4.18 7.40 -18.43
N THR A 105 -4.75 8.11 -17.47
CA THR A 105 -4.09 9.19 -16.75
C THR A 105 -3.67 8.78 -15.34
N GLU A 106 -2.82 9.58 -14.74
CA GLU A 106 -2.44 9.43 -13.32
C GLU A 106 -3.67 9.42 -12.39
N SER A 107 -4.68 10.25 -12.70
CA SER A 107 -5.92 10.31 -11.92
C SER A 107 -6.71 9.01 -11.99
N ASP A 108 -6.80 8.39 -13.19
CA ASP A 108 -7.46 7.10 -13.36
C ASP A 108 -6.74 5.99 -12.56
N LEU A 109 -5.41 6.00 -12.58
CA LEU A 109 -4.60 5.06 -11.83
C LEU A 109 -4.77 5.24 -10.32
N GLN A 110 -4.74 6.48 -9.83
CA GLN A 110 -4.94 6.78 -8.41
C GLN A 110 -6.34 6.36 -7.94
N GLU A 111 -7.38 6.66 -8.72
CA GLU A 111 -8.76 6.26 -8.41
C GLU A 111 -8.91 4.74 -8.35
N ALA A 112 -8.30 4.02 -9.28
CA ALA A 112 -8.32 2.56 -9.28
C ALA A 112 -7.58 1.96 -8.06
N LEU A 113 -6.44 2.52 -7.68
CA LEU A 113 -5.70 2.10 -6.47
C LEU A 113 -6.50 2.36 -5.20
N GLN A 114 -7.20 3.51 -5.12
CA GLN A 114 -8.09 3.82 -4.00
C GLN A 114 -9.28 2.86 -3.94
N ALA A 115 -9.91 2.60 -5.07
CA ALA A 115 -11.05 1.67 -5.16
C ALA A 115 -10.66 0.23 -4.79
N ALA A 116 -9.42 -0.17 -5.10
CA ALA A 116 -8.86 -1.48 -4.73
C ALA A 116 -8.35 -1.53 -3.28
N GLY A 117 -8.34 -0.41 -2.54
CA GLY A 117 -7.77 -0.33 -1.19
C GLY A 117 -6.24 -0.46 -1.14
N VAL A 118 -5.56 -0.26 -2.27
CA VAL A 118 -4.09 -0.38 -2.39
C VAL A 118 -3.38 0.95 -2.16
N TRP A 119 -4.09 2.07 -2.33
CA TRP A 119 -3.51 3.40 -2.22
C TRP A 119 -2.95 3.70 -0.84
N GLU A 120 -1.66 4.07 -0.77
CA GLU A 120 -0.97 4.44 0.47
C GLU A 120 -0.43 5.88 0.38
N PRO A 121 -1.07 6.86 1.00
CA PRO A 121 -0.70 8.27 0.87
C PRO A 121 0.63 8.63 1.53
N THR A 122 1.17 7.80 2.42
CA THR A 122 2.47 8.01 3.07
C THR A 122 3.65 7.68 2.15
N PHE A 123 3.40 6.98 1.04
CA PHE A 123 4.41 6.69 0.04
C PHE A 123 4.55 7.82 -0.99
N GLY A 124 5.72 7.93 -1.61
CA GLY A 124 5.99 8.99 -2.56
C GLY A 124 5.18 8.84 -3.84
N TRP A 125 4.47 9.90 -4.22
CA TRP A 125 3.71 9.97 -5.46
C TRP A 125 3.90 11.33 -6.12
N ARG A 126 4.31 11.35 -7.39
CA ARG A 126 4.46 12.57 -8.18
C ARG A 126 4.05 12.32 -9.62
N SER A 127 3.25 13.22 -10.16
CA SER A 127 2.82 13.23 -11.55
C SER A 127 3.67 14.19 -12.38
N GLY A 128 3.89 13.85 -13.65
CA GLY A 128 4.57 14.67 -14.64
C GLY A 128 4.07 14.35 -16.05
N GLY A 129 4.47 15.19 -17.02
CA GLY A 129 4.18 14.90 -18.43
C GLY A 129 2.68 14.81 -18.76
N ASP A 130 1.89 15.80 -18.38
CA ASP A 130 0.44 15.84 -18.60
C ASP A 130 -0.33 14.67 -17.94
N GLY A 131 0.15 14.20 -16.81
CA GLY A 131 -0.44 13.08 -16.08
C GLY A 131 -0.15 11.70 -16.69
N ARG A 132 0.80 11.60 -17.62
CA ARG A 132 1.19 10.34 -18.27
C ARG A 132 2.49 9.74 -17.75
N LEU A 133 3.14 10.41 -16.83
CA LEU A 133 4.31 9.92 -16.12
C LEU A 133 4.05 9.99 -14.63
N VAL A 134 4.17 8.87 -13.95
CA VAL A 134 3.96 8.78 -12.51
C VAL A 134 5.22 8.24 -11.86
N TYR A 135 5.82 9.06 -11.01
CA TYR A 135 6.94 8.65 -10.16
C TYR A 135 6.40 8.16 -8.82
N VAL A 136 6.63 6.90 -8.53
CA VAL A 136 6.11 6.24 -7.33
C VAL A 136 7.28 5.74 -6.49
N SER A 137 7.20 5.97 -5.18
CA SER A 137 8.16 5.42 -4.20
C SER A 137 7.42 4.58 -3.18
N GLY A 138 7.96 3.42 -2.85
CA GLY A 138 7.37 2.51 -1.89
C GLY A 138 8.18 1.22 -1.76
N PRO A 139 7.74 0.28 -0.91
CA PRO A 139 8.30 -1.06 -0.88
C PRO A 139 8.00 -1.82 -2.18
N ALA A 140 8.81 -2.82 -2.49
CA ALA A 140 8.72 -3.57 -3.76
C ALA A 140 7.29 -4.08 -4.02
N ARG A 141 6.64 -4.64 -3.01
CA ARG A 141 5.27 -5.16 -3.13
C ARG A 141 4.25 -4.09 -3.53
N TYR A 142 4.34 -2.90 -2.94
CA TYR A 142 3.48 -1.77 -3.30
C TYR A 142 3.70 -1.35 -4.77
N LEU A 143 4.96 -1.22 -5.18
CA LEU A 143 5.30 -0.85 -6.55
C LEU A 143 4.81 -1.87 -7.58
N GLU A 144 4.89 -3.17 -7.25
CA GLU A 144 4.31 -4.24 -8.09
C GLU A 144 2.80 -4.10 -8.25
N LEU A 145 2.06 -3.82 -7.18
CA LEU A 145 0.61 -3.63 -7.24
C LEU A 145 0.24 -2.39 -8.06
N VAL A 146 0.99 -1.30 -7.91
CA VAL A 146 0.77 -0.09 -8.72
C VAL A 146 1.01 -0.38 -10.21
N GLU A 147 2.08 -1.09 -10.56
CA GLU A 147 2.37 -1.47 -11.95
C GLU A 147 1.32 -2.41 -12.53
N GLN A 148 0.90 -3.43 -11.77
CA GLN A 148 -0.15 -4.35 -12.20
C GLN A 148 -1.48 -3.63 -12.44
N THR A 149 -1.85 -2.68 -11.57
CA THR A 149 -3.05 -1.87 -11.73
C THR A 149 -2.96 -0.99 -12.98
N ALA A 150 -1.81 -0.33 -13.19
CA ALA A 150 -1.59 0.48 -14.39
C ALA A 150 -1.72 -0.36 -15.67
N GLN A 151 -1.09 -1.53 -15.72
CA GLN A 151 -1.17 -2.46 -16.87
C GLN A 151 -2.60 -2.94 -17.12
N ALA A 152 -3.36 -3.26 -16.08
CA ALA A 152 -4.75 -3.70 -16.20
C ALA A 152 -5.65 -2.58 -16.78
N LEU A 153 -5.47 -1.34 -16.33
CA LEU A 153 -6.19 -0.18 -16.84
C LEU A 153 -5.85 0.11 -18.31
N GLU A 154 -4.58 0.06 -18.69
CA GLU A 154 -4.13 0.24 -20.06
C GLU A 154 -4.77 -0.81 -21.01
N GLN A 155 -4.78 -2.08 -20.61
CA GLN A 155 -5.41 -3.15 -21.37
C GLN A 155 -6.93 -2.93 -21.54
N GLN A 156 -7.62 -2.54 -20.48
CA GLN A 156 -9.05 -2.26 -20.53
C GLN A 156 -9.38 -1.07 -21.45
N SER A 157 -8.54 -0.03 -21.41
CA SER A 157 -8.71 1.15 -22.26
C SER A 157 -8.51 0.81 -23.74
N THR A 158 -7.50 0.01 -24.06
CA THR A 158 -7.24 -0.46 -25.44
C THR A 158 -8.42 -1.26 -25.98
N LEU A 159 -8.94 -2.24 -25.22
CA LEU A 159 -10.09 -3.06 -25.62
C LEU A 159 -11.37 -2.23 -25.82
N ARG A 160 -11.56 -1.18 -25.02
CA ARG A 160 -12.69 -0.26 -25.17
C ARG A 160 -12.57 0.55 -26.45
N SER A 161 -11.38 1.02 -26.80
CA SER A 161 -11.12 1.79 -28.01
C SER A 161 -11.35 0.97 -29.28
N GLU A 162 -10.88 -0.28 -29.29
CA GLU A 162 -11.10 -1.21 -30.41
C GLU A 162 -12.58 -1.49 -30.61
N LYS A 163 -13.35 -1.74 -29.56
CA LYS A 163 -14.80 -2.01 -29.65
C LYS A 163 -15.61 -0.80 -30.13
N THR A 164 -15.13 0.41 -29.85
CA THR A 164 -15.80 1.64 -30.28
C THR A 164 -15.44 1.98 -31.75
N GLY A 165 -14.26 1.59 -32.22
CA GLY A 165 -13.80 1.80 -33.58
C GLY A 165 -14.46 0.87 -34.64
N ASP A 166 -15.04 -0.26 -34.20
CA ASP A 166 -15.68 -1.24 -35.09
C ASP A 166 -17.19 -0.97 -35.39
N VAL A 167 -17.72 0.15 -34.89
CA VAL A 167 -19.07 0.62 -35.30
C VAL A 167 -18.91 1.57 -36.47
N SER A 168 -18.41 1.07 -37.60
CA SER A 168 -18.55 1.73 -38.91
C SER A 168 -19.97 1.54 -39.38
N VAL A 169 -20.74 2.62 -39.36
CA VAL A 169 -22.08 2.72 -39.89
C VAL A 169 -22.03 2.40 -41.38
N GLU A 170 -22.47 1.22 -41.78
CA GLU A 170 -22.91 0.96 -43.18
C GLU A 170 -24.20 1.75 -43.43
N ILE A 171 -24.06 2.95 -43.96
CA ILE A 171 -25.18 3.69 -44.55
C ILE A 171 -25.33 3.14 -45.94
N PHE A 172 -26.31 2.27 -46.16
CA PHE A 172 -26.76 1.93 -47.48
C PHE A 172 -27.66 3.05 -48.05
N PRO A 173 -27.49 3.38 -49.33
CA PRO A 173 -28.30 4.38 -50.03
C PRO A 173 -29.73 3.90 -50.31
#